data_eb36c23927dd164c811a9b229a46de1c
#
_entry.id   eb36c23927dd164c811a9b229a46de1c
#
_cell.length_a   1.000
_cell.length_b   1.000
_cell.length_c   1.000
_cell.angle_alpha   90.00
_cell.angle_beta   90.00
_cell.angle_gamma   90.00
#
_symmetry.space_group_name_H-M   'P 1'
#
loop_
_entity.id
_entity.type
_entity.pdbx_description
1 polymer ?
#
loop_
_entity_poly.entity_id
_entity_poly.type
_entity_poly.pdbx_seq_one_letter_code
_entity_poly.pdbx_strand_id
1 'polypeptide(L)'
;PPYLLVGSIADDCAHSLRGDCGVMALTFITMCRIAGVPARWQSGLYVAPDSVGSHDWAEFYTPQTGWLNADVSFGSSARRMGEEWRRRHYFGNLDPWRMVANNRFQAEVVPAFDGMREDPYDNQMGEVSVNGRGCRRREMLRTVELIEMLEVPFSD
;
A
#
# COMPACT_ATOMS: atom_id res chain seq x y z
N PRO A 1 1.28 15.44 -3.47
CA PRO A 1 0.71 16.07 -2.29
C PRO A 1 1.81 16.33 -1.25
N PRO A 2 1.68 17.38 -0.43
CA PRO A 2 2.76 17.81 0.44
C PRO A 2 2.83 17.06 1.78
N TYR A 3 2.69 15.76 1.80
CA TYR A 3 2.82 14.98 3.06
C TYR A 3 4.19 15.17 3.73
N LEU A 4 5.18 15.56 2.94
CA LEU A 4 6.55 15.79 3.42
C LEU A 4 6.67 16.94 4.44
N LEU A 5 5.61 17.74 4.60
CA LEU A 5 5.63 18.91 5.46
C LEU A 5 4.85 18.72 6.76
N VAL A 6 4.25 17.56 7.01
CA VAL A 6 3.54 17.26 8.25
C VAL A 6 4.44 16.56 9.25
N GLY A 7 4.33 16.87 10.52
CA GLY A 7 5.12 16.24 11.58
C GLY A 7 4.74 14.77 11.82
N SER A 8 3.50 14.39 11.51
CA SER A 8 2.99 13.02 11.61
C SER A 8 1.89 12.79 10.58
N ILE A 9 2.10 11.84 9.68
CA ILE A 9 1.12 11.48 8.64
C ILE A 9 -0.17 10.94 9.28
N ALA A 10 -0.06 10.10 10.30
CA ALA A 10 -1.21 9.52 10.96
C ALA A 10 -2.03 10.55 11.73
N ASP A 11 -1.36 11.50 12.36
CA ASP A 11 -2.01 12.59 13.11
C ASP A 11 -2.74 13.55 12.16
N ASP A 12 -2.10 13.95 11.08
CA ASP A 12 -2.72 14.77 10.03
C ASP A 12 -3.97 14.09 9.44
N CYS A 13 -3.87 12.80 9.12
CA CYS A 13 -5.00 12.03 8.62
C CYS A 13 -6.14 11.93 9.64
N ALA A 14 -5.83 11.73 10.92
CA ALA A 14 -6.83 11.64 11.98
C ALA A 14 -7.61 12.97 12.15
N HIS A 15 -6.96 14.11 11.97
CA HIS A 15 -7.59 15.42 12.07
C HIS A 15 -8.31 15.82 10.78
N SER A 16 -7.66 15.64 9.62
CA SER A 16 -8.23 16.05 8.33
C SER A 16 -9.30 15.10 7.79
N LEU A 17 -9.30 13.83 8.24
CA LEU A 17 -10.10 12.72 7.71
C LEU A 17 -9.88 12.50 6.21
N ARG A 18 -8.67 12.80 5.72
CA ARG A 18 -8.25 12.68 4.33
C ARG A 18 -6.92 11.99 4.21
N GLY A 19 -6.79 11.14 3.19
CA GLY A 19 -5.56 10.44 2.87
C GLY A 19 -5.75 9.58 1.64
N ASP A 20 -4.65 9.26 0.98
CA ASP A 20 -4.59 8.18 -0.01
C ASP A 20 -4.44 6.82 0.66
N CYS A 21 -4.20 5.77 -0.12
CA CYS A 21 -4.06 4.41 0.39
C CYS A 21 -2.93 4.30 1.43
N GLY A 22 -1.78 4.90 1.15
CA GLY A 22 -0.63 4.87 2.04
C GLY A 22 -0.87 5.60 3.36
N VAL A 23 -1.41 6.81 3.29
CA VAL A 23 -1.77 7.60 4.47
C VAL A 23 -2.77 6.88 5.35
N MET A 24 -3.80 6.27 4.75
CA MET A 24 -4.81 5.50 5.49
C MET A 24 -4.22 4.24 6.11
N ALA A 25 -3.34 3.52 5.39
CA ALA A 25 -2.67 2.33 5.91
C ALA A 25 -1.78 2.67 7.12
N LEU A 26 -0.97 3.73 7.03
CA LEU A 26 -0.11 4.19 8.14
C LEU A 26 -0.93 4.62 9.35
N THR A 27 -2.05 5.30 9.13
CA THR A 27 -2.96 5.69 10.21
C THR A 27 -3.53 4.47 10.92
N PHE A 28 -4.00 3.47 10.18
CA PHE A 28 -4.49 2.21 10.73
C PHE A 28 -3.41 1.48 11.53
N ILE A 29 -2.19 1.37 10.98
CA ILE A 29 -1.05 0.75 11.65
C ILE A 29 -0.74 1.47 12.97
N THR A 30 -0.76 2.78 12.97
CA THR A 30 -0.55 3.60 14.17
C THR A 30 -1.62 3.32 15.22
N MET A 31 -2.88 3.31 14.82
CA MET A 31 -4.00 3.00 15.73
C MET A 31 -3.89 1.57 16.31
N CYS A 32 -3.55 0.58 15.49
CA CYS A 32 -3.32 -0.79 15.94
C CYS A 32 -2.22 -0.85 17.00
N ARG A 33 -1.09 -0.19 16.75
CA ARG A 33 0.04 -0.17 17.67
C ARG A 33 -0.27 0.53 18.99
N ILE A 34 -1.02 1.63 18.95
CA ILE A 34 -1.52 2.30 20.17
C ILE A 34 -2.43 1.35 20.98
N ALA A 35 -3.23 0.54 20.30
CA ALA A 35 -4.09 -0.46 20.93
C ALA A 35 -3.35 -1.75 21.36
N GLY A 36 -2.04 -1.83 21.19
CA GLY A 36 -1.23 -3.02 21.51
C GLY A 36 -1.35 -4.14 20.48
N VAL A 37 -1.90 -3.88 19.31
CA VAL A 37 -2.02 -4.85 18.19
C VAL A 37 -0.82 -4.70 17.27
N PRO A 38 0.01 -5.75 17.07
CA PRO A 38 1.08 -5.69 16.09
C PRO A 38 0.52 -5.44 14.69
N ALA A 39 1.08 -4.46 14.01
CA ALA A 39 0.67 -4.12 12.65
C ALA A 39 1.88 -3.66 11.82
N ARG A 40 1.82 -3.91 10.52
CA ARG A 40 2.90 -3.59 9.60
C ARG A 40 2.39 -3.14 8.23
N TRP A 41 3.26 -2.50 7.50
CA TRP A 41 3.05 -2.02 6.15
C TRP A 41 3.14 -3.15 5.13
N GLN A 42 2.34 -3.05 4.09
CA GLN A 42 2.50 -3.80 2.87
C GLN A 42 2.14 -2.92 1.68
N SER A 43 2.92 -2.98 0.62
CA SER A 43 2.70 -2.23 -0.61
C SER A 43 3.01 -3.06 -1.85
N GLY A 44 2.43 -2.68 -2.97
CA GLY A 44 2.61 -3.37 -4.22
C GLY A 44 1.75 -2.82 -5.35
N LEU A 45 1.34 -3.70 -6.25
CA LEU A 45 0.45 -3.34 -7.33
C LEU A 45 -0.93 -3.95 -7.12
N TYR A 46 -1.95 -3.18 -7.47
CA TYR A 46 -3.28 -3.65 -7.77
C TYR A 46 -3.34 -3.94 -9.26
N VAL A 47 -3.68 -5.17 -9.66
CA VAL A 47 -3.57 -5.66 -11.03
C VAL A 47 -4.88 -6.29 -11.53
N ALA A 48 -6.00 -5.63 -11.25
CA ALA A 48 -7.28 -6.06 -11.78
C ALA A 48 -7.36 -5.83 -13.31
N PRO A 49 -8.19 -6.61 -14.03
CA PRO A 49 -8.28 -6.53 -15.49
C PRO A 49 -8.57 -5.14 -16.04
N ASP A 50 -9.33 -4.35 -15.31
CA ASP A 50 -9.77 -2.99 -15.69
C ASP A 50 -9.00 -1.87 -14.99
N SER A 51 -8.09 -2.21 -14.08
CA SER A 51 -7.36 -1.23 -13.29
C SER A 51 -6.03 -1.76 -12.80
N VAL A 52 -4.95 -1.13 -13.23
CA VAL A 52 -3.59 -1.44 -12.77
C VAL A 52 -2.97 -0.20 -12.16
N GLY A 53 -2.40 -0.33 -10.97
CA GLY A 53 -1.72 0.79 -10.30
C GLY A 53 -1.03 0.41 -9.00
N SER A 54 -0.30 1.35 -8.45
CA SER A 54 0.32 1.22 -7.13
C SER A 54 -0.75 1.22 -6.04
N HIS A 55 -0.55 0.41 -5.02
CA HIS A 55 -1.48 0.38 -3.90
C HIS A 55 -0.80 -0.03 -2.60
N ASP A 56 -1.34 0.50 -1.50
CA ASP A 56 -0.84 0.29 -0.14
C ASP A 56 -1.94 -0.21 0.75
N TRP A 57 -1.58 -1.14 1.65
CA TRP A 57 -2.47 -1.69 2.67
C TRP A 57 -1.68 -2.05 3.92
N ALA A 58 -2.36 -2.54 4.92
CA ALA A 58 -1.77 -2.96 6.17
C ALA A 58 -1.97 -4.45 6.43
N GLU A 59 -1.13 -5.00 7.28
CA GLU A 59 -1.36 -6.26 7.98
C GLU A 59 -1.41 -6.00 9.48
N PHE A 60 -2.26 -6.75 10.18
CA PHE A 60 -2.33 -6.76 11.65
C PHE A 60 -2.39 -8.19 12.16
N TYR A 61 -1.91 -8.38 13.39
CA TYR A 61 -1.79 -9.70 13.98
C TYR A 61 -2.81 -9.92 15.09
N THR A 62 -3.44 -11.10 15.08
CA THR A 62 -4.20 -11.59 16.23
C THR A 62 -3.67 -12.97 16.65
N PRO A 63 -3.65 -13.28 17.97
CA PRO A 63 -3.17 -14.59 18.43
C PRO A 63 -3.96 -15.78 17.87
N GLN A 64 -5.23 -15.58 17.53
CA GLN A 64 -6.13 -16.64 17.08
C GLN A 64 -5.97 -16.98 15.60
N THR A 65 -5.62 -15.98 14.77
CA THR A 65 -5.61 -16.15 13.31
C THR A 65 -4.25 -15.88 12.66
N GLY A 66 -3.30 -15.30 13.42
CA GLY A 66 -2.03 -14.84 12.86
C GLY A 66 -2.18 -13.47 12.16
N TRP A 67 -1.40 -13.26 11.10
CA TRP A 67 -1.43 -12.05 10.31
C TRP A 67 -2.65 -12.02 9.38
N LEU A 68 -3.38 -10.94 9.41
CA LEU A 68 -4.54 -10.63 8.58
C LEU A 68 -4.30 -9.33 7.82
N ASN A 69 -4.88 -9.22 6.64
CA ASN A 69 -4.79 -8.02 5.83
C ASN A 69 -5.88 -6.99 6.18
N ALA A 70 -5.57 -5.71 5.98
CA ALA A 70 -6.54 -4.63 6.07
C ALA A 70 -6.29 -3.58 4.98
N ASP A 71 -7.23 -3.46 4.05
CA ASP A 71 -7.22 -2.38 3.07
C ASP A 71 -8.23 -1.31 3.48
N VAL A 72 -7.73 -0.31 4.20
CA VAL A 72 -8.55 0.77 4.76
C VAL A 72 -9.14 1.64 3.66
N SER A 73 -8.41 1.85 2.57
CA SER A 73 -8.86 2.71 1.48
C SER A 73 -10.01 2.08 0.68
N PHE A 74 -9.91 0.79 0.36
CA PHE A 74 -10.98 0.04 -0.30
C PHE A 74 -12.18 -0.17 0.64
N GLY A 75 -11.93 -0.47 1.91
CA GLY A 75 -12.97 -0.54 2.92
C GLY A 75 -13.73 0.79 3.10
N SER A 76 -13.01 1.92 3.11
CA SER A 76 -13.62 3.25 3.18
C SER A 76 -14.40 3.60 1.91
N SER A 77 -13.89 3.20 0.74
CA SER A 77 -14.63 3.36 -0.52
C SER A 77 -15.92 2.56 -0.52
N ALA A 78 -15.86 1.28 -0.12
CA ALA A 78 -17.03 0.42 -0.01
C ALA A 78 -18.07 0.99 0.96
N ARG A 79 -17.64 1.56 2.10
CA ARG A 79 -18.54 2.24 3.03
C ARG A 79 -19.28 3.41 2.38
N ARG A 80 -18.57 4.25 1.61
CA ARG A 80 -19.19 5.39 0.90
C ARG A 80 -20.20 4.96 -0.15
N MET A 81 -20.01 3.77 -0.73
CA MET A 81 -20.92 3.17 -1.73
C MET A 81 -22.08 2.37 -1.10
N GLY A 82 -22.11 2.21 0.23
CA GLY A 82 -23.10 1.40 0.91
C GLY A 82 -22.86 -0.12 0.82
N GLU A 83 -21.69 -0.54 0.39
CA GLU A 83 -21.31 -1.94 0.16
C GLU A 83 -20.74 -2.57 1.43
N GLU A 84 -21.59 -2.84 2.42
CA GLU A 84 -21.16 -3.30 3.75
C GLU A 84 -20.40 -4.65 3.71
N TRP A 85 -20.80 -5.57 2.85
CA TRP A 85 -20.10 -6.85 2.69
C TRP A 85 -18.64 -6.63 2.23
N ARG A 86 -18.42 -5.74 1.26
CA ARG A 86 -17.11 -5.41 0.72
C ARG A 86 -16.25 -4.66 1.76
N ARG A 87 -16.86 -3.77 2.54
CA ARG A 87 -16.21 -3.11 3.67
C ARG A 87 -15.67 -4.12 4.68
N ARG A 88 -16.47 -5.13 5.03
CA ARG A 88 -16.08 -6.19 5.96
C ARG A 88 -15.02 -7.09 5.36
N HIS A 89 -15.09 -7.38 4.07
CA HIS A 89 -14.10 -8.21 3.37
C HIS A 89 -12.69 -7.62 3.52
N TYR A 90 -12.52 -6.32 3.30
CA TYR A 90 -11.22 -5.65 3.39
C TYR A 90 -10.72 -5.42 4.83
N PHE A 91 -11.41 -5.93 5.83
CA PHE A 91 -10.93 -6.03 7.20
C PHE A 91 -10.73 -7.50 7.58
N GLY A 92 -9.58 -8.02 7.26
CA GLY A 92 -9.18 -9.41 7.45
C GLY A 92 -8.76 -10.12 6.16
N ASN A 93 -9.19 -9.62 4.99
CA ASN A 93 -8.93 -10.22 3.70
C ASN A 93 -8.49 -9.20 2.64
N LEU A 94 -7.92 -9.72 1.53
CA LEU A 94 -7.71 -9.00 0.28
C LEU A 94 -8.37 -9.73 -0.87
N ASP A 95 -8.56 -9.02 -1.97
CA ASP A 95 -8.88 -9.61 -3.26
C ASP A 95 -7.63 -10.27 -3.90
N PRO A 96 -7.78 -11.10 -4.95
CA PRO A 96 -6.67 -11.80 -5.60
C PRO A 96 -5.80 -10.89 -6.49
N TRP A 97 -6.19 -9.64 -6.67
CA TRP A 97 -5.54 -8.69 -7.59
C TRP A 97 -4.34 -7.97 -6.97
N ARG A 98 -3.65 -8.59 -6.02
CA ARG A 98 -2.57 -7.97 -5.27
C ARG A 98 -1.23 -8.62 -5.58
N MET A 99 -0.31 -7.85 -6.11
CA MET A 99 1.09 -8.23 -6.22
C MET A 99 1.89 -7.48 -5.15
N VAL A 100 2.33 -8.19 -4.12
CA VAL A 100 3.15 -7.61 -3.04
C VAL A 100 4.55 -7.34 -3.57
N ALA A 101 5.01 -6.11 -3.43
CA ALA A 101 6.37 -5.72 -3.78
C ALA A 101 7.23 -5.43 -2.55
N ASN A 102 6.62 -4.92 -1.47
CA ASN A 102 7.35 -4.52 -0.28
C ASN A 102 6.47 -4.69 0.98
N ASN A 103 7.11 -5.08 2.09
CA ASN A 103 6.48 -5.21 3.40
C ASN A 103 7.11 -4.31 4.48
N ARG A 104 7.83 -3.29 4.07
CA ARG A 104 8.46 -2.31 4.96
C ARG A 104 8.26 -0.90 4.43
N PHE A 105 7.78 -0.04 5.30
CA PHE A 105 7.75 1.39 5.04
C PHE A 105 9.16 1.96 5.05
N GLN A 106 9.52 2.76 4.07
CA GLN A 106 10.85 3.38 3.89
C GLN A 106 12.02 2.36 3.81
N ALA A 107 11.78 1.17 3.30
CA ALA A 107 12.84 0.18 3.16
C ALA A 107 13.94 0.64 2.21
N GLU A 108 15.16 0.19 2.48
CA GLU A 108 16.27 0.38 1.55
C GLU A 108 16.05 -0.42 0.27
N VAL A 109 16.52 0.13 -0.85
CA VAL A 109 16.47 -0.53 -2.16
C VAL A 109 17.68 -1.45 -2.31
N VAL A 110 17.48 -2.65 -2.86
CA VAL A 110 18.55 -3.61 -3.11
C VAL A 110 18.61 -3.93 -4.61
N PRO A 111 19.74 -3.70 -5.28
CA PRO A 111 20.99 -3.12 -4.77
C PRO A 111 20.81 -1.69 -4.26
N ALA A 112 21.74 -1.23 -3.41
CA ALA A 112 21.69 0.11 -2.82
C ALA A 112 21.53 1.17 -3.92
N PHE A 113 20.59 2.09 -3.70
CA PHE A 113 20.33 3.17 -4.64
C PHE A 113 21.29 4.34 -4.40
N ASP A 114 22.01 4.73 -5.45
CA ASP A 114 22.90 5.88 -5.40
C ASP A 114 22.18 7.12 -5.91
N GLY A 115 21.85 8.02 -5.02
CA GLY A 115 21.14 9.25 -5.32
C GLY A 115 19.90 9.51 -4.46
N MET A 116 19.25 10.65 -4.71
CA MET A 116 18.02 10.98 -4.01
C MET A 116 16.85 10.19 -4.62
N ARG A 117 16.10 9.51 -3.78
CA ARG A 117 14.89 8.79 -4.17
C ARG A 117 13.74 9.76 -4.46
N GLU A 118 12.98 9.49 -5.50
CA GLU A 118 11.77 10.26 -5.82
C GLU A 118 10.65 9.96 -4.82
N ASP A 119 10.53 8.68 -4.45
CA ASP A 119 9.60 8.25 -3.42
C ASP A 119 10.32 7.51 -2.29
N PRO A 120 10.64 8.20 -1.19
CA PRO A 120 11.32 7.58 -0.08
C PRO A 120 10.39 6.75 0.83
N TYR A 121 9.08 6.78 0.62
CA TYR A 121 8.12 6.18 1.55
C TYR A 121 7.79 4.74 1.21
N ASP A 122 7.51 4.48 -0.04
CA ASP A 122 7.25 3.13 -0.51
C ASP A 122 8.16 2.76 -1.69
N ASN A 123 8.27 1.51 -2.02
CA ASN A 123 9.18 1.02 -3.04
C ASN A 123 8.48 0.22 -4.14
N GLN A 124 7.15 0.20 -4.16
CA GLN A 124 6.40 -0.66 -5.07
C GLN A 124 6.64 -0.34 -6.55
N MET A 125 7.05 0.87 -6.83
CA MET A 125 7.27 1.34 -8.20
C MET A 125 8.74 1.31 -8.63
N GLY A 126 9.65 1.03 -7.71
CA GLY A 126 11.09 1.07 -7.96
C GLY A 126 11.64 2.48 -8.18
N GLU A 127 12.94 2.57 -8.27
CA GLU A 127 13.67 3.81 -8.47
C GLU A 127 14.57 3.71 -9.70
N VAL A 128 14.83 4.83 -10.34
CA VAL A 128 15.74 4.92 -11.50
C VAL A 128 16.83 5.94 -11.22
N SER A 129 18.08 5.56 -11.45
CA SER A 129 19.19 6.50 -11.41
C SER A 129 19.97 6.48 -12.73
N VAL A 130 20.50 7.64 -13.10
CA VAL A 130 21.38 7.81 -14.27
C VAL A 130 22.61 8.58 -13.81
N ASN A 131 23.78 7.99 -14.00
CA ASN A 131 25.07 8.58 -13.61
C ASN A 131 25.11 9.04 -12.14
N GLY A 132 24.63 8.22 -11.22
CA GLY A 132 24.59 8.52 -9.78
C GLY A 132 23.56 9.56 -9.35
N ARG A 133 22.64 9.96 -10.23
CA ARG A 133 21.54 10.88 -9.93
C ARG A 133 20.19 10.15 -10.01
N GLY A 134 19.38 10.25 -8.99
CA GLY A 134 18.00 9.77 -9.01
C GLY A 134 17.16 10.56 -10.02
N CYS A 135 16.37 9.85 -10.83
CA CYS A 135 15.45 10.45 -11.79
C CYS A 135 14.15 10.84 -11.09
N ARG A 136 13.67 12.03 -11.39
CA ARG A 136 12.33 12.48 -10.96
C ARG A 136 11.26 11.80 -11.79
N ARG A 137 10.05 11.66 -11.23
CA ARG A 137 8.90 11.05 -11.92
C ARG A 137 8.63 11.64 -13.30
N ARG A 138 8.83 12.95 -13.50
CA ARG A 138 8.68 13.65 -14.78
C ARG A 138 9.78 13.35 -15.81
N GLU A 139 10.90 12.76 -15.37
CA GLU A 139 12.07 12.44 -16.21
C GLU A 139 12.03 10.98 -16.69
N MET A 140 11.03 10.20 -16.26
CA MET A 140 10.87 8.82 -16.67
C MET A 140 9.42 8.54 -17.08
N LEU A 141 9.26 7.68 -18.05
CA LEU A 141 7.99 7.09 -18.42
C LEU A 141 7.99 5.65 -17.90
N ARG A 142 6.95 5.31 -17.16
CA ARG A 142 6.74 3.97 -16.67
C ARG A 142 5.32 3.54 -16.97
N THR A 143 5.18 2.37 -17.52
CA THR A 143 3.90 1.72 -17.78
C THR A 143 3.85 0.38 -17.06
N VAL A 144 2.69 0.03 -16.58
CA VAL A 144 2.38 -1.28 -16.02
C VAL A 144 1.16 -1.80 -16.76
N GLU A 145 1.24 -3.02 -17.27
CA GLU A 145 0.20 -3.66 -18.05
C GLU A 145 -0.03 -5.07 -17.53
N LEU A 146 -1.29 -5.46 -17.41
CA LEU A 146 -1.68 -6.85 -17.18
C LEU A 146 -1.65 -7.58 -18.53
N ILE A 147 -0.67 -8.46 -18.73
CA ILE A 147 -0.49 -9.19 -19.99
C ILE A 147 -1.39 -10.42 -20.05
N GLU A 148 -1.50 -11.14 -18.94
CA GLU A 148 -2.25 -12.39 -18.88
C GLU A 148 -2.81 -12.62 -17.49
N MET A 149 -3.97 -13.25 -17.43
CA MET A 149 -4.61 -13.72 -16.21
C MET A 149 -5.11 -15.16 -16.42
N LEU A 150 -4.66 -16.06 -15.56
CA LEU A 150 -5.06 -17.46 -15.59
C LEU A 150 -5.92 -17.80 -14.38
N GLU A 151 -7.09 -18.36 -14.62
CA GLU A 151 -7.88 -18.99 -13.57
C GLU A 151 -7.34 -20.40 -13.33
N VAL A 152 -6.85 -20.65 -12.12
CA VAL A 152 -6.40 -21.97 -11.71
C VAL A 152 -7.54 -22.62 -10.91
N PRO A 153 -8.12 -23.73 -11.38
CA PRO A 153 -9.13 -24.44 -10.61
C PRO A 153 -8.52 -24.90 -9.28
N PHE A 154 -9.27 -24.73 -8.20
CA PHE A 154 -8.90 -25.36 -6.93
C PHE A 154 -8.89 -26.88 -7.13
N SER A 155 -7.74 -27.50 -6.90
CA SER A 155 -7.69 -28.95 -6.72
C SER A 155 -8.17 -29.27 -5.31
N ASP A 156 -9.21 -30.08 -5.19
CA ASP A 156 -9.70 -30.63 -3.93
C ASP A 156 -8.60 -31.44 -3.20
#